data_ddbabda3610806919ace4b585879bfd5
#
_entry.id   ddbabda3610806919ace4b585879bfd5
#
_cell.length_a   1.000
_cell.length_b   1.000
_cell.length_c   1.000
_cell.angle_alpha   90.00
_cell.angle_beta   90.00
_cell.angle_gamma   90.00
#
_symmetry.space_group_name_H-M   'P 1'
#
loop_
_entity.id
_entity.type
_entity.pdbx_description
1 polymer ?
#
loop_
_entity_poly.entity_id
_entity_poly.type
_entity_poly.pdbx_seq_one_letter_code
_entity_poly.pdbx_strand_id
1 'polypeptide(L)'
;RQDLVTWQRVCQKTGAVLDYMYLDEEGHFTEEDLAKIDDKTKIVAFAAVSNVFGMKRPVKEIVAKAHSVGAIAIVDGAQSTPHMKTDVQDMDCDFFAFSGHKMCGSASTGVLYGKKAILAGMEPFLLGGDMIEYVKEQSTTFNELPFKFEAGSQNVEGAVALHAAIDYLRD
;
A
#
# COMPACT_ATOMS: atom_id res chain seq x y z
N ARG A 1 -5.37 11.70 6.67
CA ARG A 1 -4.41 12.59 7.39
C ARG A 1 -3.10 11.87 7.76
N GLN A 2 -3.12 10.58 8.12
CA GLN A 2 -1.90 9.84 8.51
C GLN A 2 -0.96 9.63 7.32
N ASP A 3 -1.47 9.21 6.17
CA ASP A 3 -0.70 9.01 4.95
C ASP A 3 0.00 10.29 4.48
N LEU A 4 -0.66 11.44 4.69
CA LEU A 4 -0.14 12.74 4.30
C LEU A 4 1.21 13.06 4.94
N VAL A 5 1.37 12.78 6.24
CA VAL A 5 2.62 13.07 6.97
C VAL A 5 3.79 12.27 6.40
N THR A 6 3.54 11.02 6.02
CA THR A 6 4.54 10.14 5.40
C THR A 6 4.99 10.72 4.05
N TRP A 7 4.05 11.11 3.19
CA TRP A 7 4.36 11.70 1.89
C TRP A 7 5.04 13.07 2.00
N GLN A 8 4.61 13.92 2.92
CA GLN A 8 5.30 15.17 3.22
C GLN A 8 6.78 14.93 3.58
N ARG A 9 7.04 13.92 4.42
CA ARG A 9 8.42 13.59 4.81
C ARG A 9 9.25 13.04 3.66
N VAL A 10 8.66 12.20 2.81
CA VAL A 10 9.33 11.69 1.60
C VAL A 10 9.68 12.85 0.67
N CYS A 11 8.73 13.73 0.37
CA CYS A 11 8.95 14.88 -0.51
C CYS A 11 10.03 15.83 0.03
N GLN A 12 10.05 16.09 1.33
CA GLN A 12 11.12 16.89 1.97
C GLN A 12 12.50 16.27 1.79
N LYS A 13 12.62 14.93 1.81
CA LYS A 13 13.91 14.23 1.65
C LYS A 13 14.36 14.10 0.20
N THR A 14 13.45 13.97 -0.72
CA THR A 14 13.74 13.68 -2.14
C THR A 14 13.68 14.88 -3.05
N GLY A 15 13.10 15.99 -2.58
CA GLY A 15 12.82 17.17 -3.43
C GLY A 15 11.60 16.98 -4.35
N ALA A 16 10.84 15.89 -4.22
CA ALA A 16 9.61 15.70 -4.96
C ALA A 16 8.54 16.69 -4.50
N VAL A 17 7.66 17.06 -5.42
CA VAL A 17 6.51 17.92 -5.13
C VAL A 17 5.32 17.07 -4.72
N LEU A 18 4.67 17.44 -3.63
CA LEU A 18 3.43 16.81 -3.17
C LEU A 18 2.26 17.68 -3.61
N ASP A 19 1.42 17.13 -4.47
CA ASP A 19 0.17 17.74 -4.89
C ASP A 19 -1.04 16.94 -4.38
N TYR A 20 -2.21 17.56 -4.38
CA TYR A 20 -3.41 17.03 -3.78
C TYR A 20 -4.58 17.05 -4.75
N MET A 21 -5.29 15.93 -4.79
CA MET A 21 -6.64 15.86 -5.35
C MET A 21 -7.65 16.10 -4.21
N TYR A 22 -8.54 17.05 -4.41
CA TYR A 22 -9.59 17.37 -3.47
C TYR A 22 -10.91 16.73 -3.93
N LEU A 23 -11.73 16.37 -2.98
CA LEU A 23 -13.09 15.93 -3.26
C LEU A 23 -14.02 17.11 -3.24
N ASP A 24 -15.03 17.10 -4.08
CA ASP A 24 -16.15 18.00 -3.99
C ASP A 24 -17.00 17.76 -2.72
N GLU A 25 -18.05 18.54 -2.52
CA GLU A 25 -18.94 18.42 -1.36
C GLU A 25 -19.67 17.08 -1.32
N GLU A 26 -19.84 16.43 -2.47
CA GLU A 26 -20.45 15.10 -2.62
C GLU A 26 -19.44 13.95 -2.50
N GLY A 27 -18.15 14.29 -2.44
CA GLY A 27 -17.04 13.37 -2.25
C GLY A 27 -16.52 12.70 -3.51
N HIS A 28 -16.77 13.27 -4.65
CA HIS A 28 -16.25 12.85 -5.93
C HIS A 28 -14.98 13.61 -6.30
N PHE A 29 -14.17 13.03 -7.16
CA PHE A 29 -13.10 13.76 -7.85
C PHE A 29 -13.68 14.40 -9.11
N THR A 30 -13.31 15.66 -9.32
CA THR A 30 -13.63 16.37 -10.55
C THR A 30 -12.67 15.95 -11.67
N GLU A 31 -13.02 16.23 -12.91
CA GLU A 31 -12.11 16.03 -14.05
C GLU A 31 -10.82 16.86 -13.88
N GLU A 32 -10.92 18.04 -13.27
CA GLU A 32 -9.78 18.90 -12.97
C GLU A 32 -8.83 18.24 -11.96
N ASP A 33 -9.35 17.55 -10.94
CA ASP A 33 -8.53 16.83 -9.98
C ASP A 33 -7.84 15.62 -10.62
N LEU A 34 -8.53 14.89 -11.48
CA LEU A 34 -7.93 13.78 -12.22
C LEU A 34 -6.89 14.26 -13.25
N ALA A 35 -7.04 15.46 -13.80
CA ALA A 35 -6.08 16.06 -14.71
C ALA A 35 -4.74 16.44 -14.04
N LYS A 36 -4.69 16.54 -12.70
CA LYS A 36 -3.44 16.70 -11.96
C LYS A 36 -2.52 15.48 -12.06
N ILE A 37 -3.07 14.33 -12.40
CA ILE A 37 -2.28 13.13 -12.71
C ILE A 37 -1.78 13.25 -14.14
N ASP A 38 -0.54 13.71 -14.30
CA ASP A 38 0.13 14.00 -15.56
C ASP A 38 1.44 13.24 -15.75
N ASP A 39 2.18 13.51 -16.80
CA ASP A 39 3.46 12.86 -17.16
C ASP A 39 4.60 13.10 -16.14
N LYS A 40 4.46 14.07 -15.24
CA LYS A 40 5.39 14.33 -14.13
C LYS A 40 5.07 13.52 -12.89
N THR A 41 3.85 13.00 -12.80
CA THR A 41 3.39 12.20 -11.66
C THR A 41 4.16 10.87 -11.61
N LYS A 42 4.75 10.56 -10.45
CA LYS A 42 5.49 9.31 -10.21
C LYS A 42 4.70 8.34 -9.35
N ILE A 43 3.94 8.86 -8.40
CA ILE A 43 3.16 8.05 -7.46
C ILE A 43 1.81 8.71 -7.26
N VAL A 44 0.76 7.90 -7.30
CA VAL A 44 -0.60 8.27 -6.88
C VAL A 44 -0.96 7.40 -5.67
N ALA A 45 -1.14 8.04 -4.50
CA ALA A 45 -1.44 7.35 -3.25
C ALA A 45 -2.77 7.83 -2.67
N PHE A 46 -3.68 6.91 -2.38
CA PHE A 46 -5.00 7.25 -1.86
C PHE A 46 -5.63 6.09 -1.08
N ALA A 47 -6.58 6.43 -0.19
CA ALA A 47 -7.37 5.43 0.52
C ALA A 47 -8.55 4.97 -0.35
N ALA A 48 -8.81 3.66 -0.40
CA ALA A 48 -9.97 3.09 -1.12
C ALA A 48 -11.29 3.52 -0.47
N VAL A 49 -11.30 3.66 0.85
CA VAL A 49 -12.43 4.17 1.64
C VAL A 49 -11.93 5.19 2.65
N SER A 50 -12.62 6.32 2.74
CA SER A 50 -12.29 7.36 3.71
C SER A 50 -12.58 6.91 5.14
N ASN A 51 -11.61 7.07 6.05
CA ASN A 51 -11.81 6.82 7.49
C ASN A 51 -12.62 7.91 8.21
N VAL A 52 -12.90 9.02 7.55
CA VAL A 52 -13.66 10.16 8.12
C VAL A 52 -15.10 10.14 7.61
N PHE A 53 -15.27 10.00 6.30
CA PHE A 53 -16.59 10.09 5.66
C PHE A 53 -17.19 8.73 5.27
N GLY A 54 -16.42 7.65 5.33
CA GLY A 54 -16.86 6.32 4.90
C GLY A 54 -17.06 6.19 3.37
N MET A 55 -16.69 7.20 2.61
CA MET A 55 -16.92 7.25 1.17
C MET A 55 -15.94 6.35 0.41
N LYS A 56 -16.46 5.59 -0.53
CA LYS A 56 -15.67 4.75 -1.45
C LYS A 56 -15.11 5.61 -2.58
N ARG A 57 -13.86 5.32 -2.95
CA ARG A 57 -13.20 5.93 -4.11
C ARG A 57 -13.37 5.06 -5.36
N PRO A 58 -13.35 5.63 -6.56
CA PRO A 58 -13.32 4.89 -7.81
C PRO A 58 -11.91 4.35 -8.08
N VAL A 59 -11.52 3.30 -7.31
CA VAL A 59 -10.14 2.79 -7.28
C VAL A 59 -9.62 2.46 -8.67
N LYS A 60 -10.38 1.71 -9.47
CA LYS A 60 -9.96 1.29 -10.81
C LYS A 60 -9.71 2.46 -11.75
N GLU A 61 -10.56 3.48 -11.68
CA GLU A 61 -10.44 4.68 -12.52
C GLU A 61 -9.16 5.45 -12.18
N ILE A 62 -8.91 5.68 -10.88
CA ILE A 62 -7.70 6.37 -10.41
C ILE A 62 -6.45 5.58 -10.77
N VAL A 63 -6.46 4.25 -10.58
CA VAL A 63 -5.34 3.37 -10.94
C VAL A 63 -5.08 3.40 -12.44
N ALA A 64 -6.13 3.28 -13.27
CA ALA A 64 -6.00 3.34 -14.73
C ALA A 64 -5.43 4.70 -15.19
N LYS A 65 -5.87 5.80 -14.57
CA LYS A 65 -5.32 7.13 -14.83
C LYS A 65 -3.85 7.24 -14.44
N ALA A 66 -3.46 6.72 -13.27
CA ALA A 66 -2.05 6.68 -12.84
C ALA A 66 -1.19 5.89 -13.84
N HIS A 67 -1.64 4.70 -14.24
CA HIS A 67 -0.92 3.88 -15.20
C HIS A 67 -0.83 4.50 -16.59
N SER A 68 -1.84 5.27 -17.02
CA SER A 68 -1.82 5.96 -18.32
C SER A 68 -0.67 6.95 -18.49
N VAL A 69 -0.11 7.41 -17.37
CA VAL A 69 1.05 8.33 -17.34
C VAL A 69 2.32 7.67 -16.80
N GLY A 70 2.29 6.36 -16.55
CA GLY A 70 3.43 5.60 -16.02
C GLY A 70 3.68 5.79 -14.52
N ALA A 71 2.70 6.29 -13.76
CA ALA A 71 2.78 6.45 -12.31
C ALA A 71 2.43 5.15 -11.58
N ILE A 72 3.04 4.94 -10.40
CA ILE A 72 2.75 3.85 -9.49
C ILE A 72 1.50 4.19 -8.67
N ALA A 73 0.56 3.25 -8.58
CA ALA A 73 -0.67 3.39 -7.80
C ALA A 73 -0.57 2.65 -6.47
N ILE A 74 -0.67 3.38 -5.37
CA ILE A 74 -0.63 2.86 -3.99
C ILE A 74 -2.00 3.07 -3.34
N VAL A 75 -2.63 1.97 -2.92
CA VAL A 75 -3.98 1.99 -2.34
C VAL A 75 -3.92 1.63 -0.86
N ASP A 76 -4.39 2.53 -0.01
CA ASP A 76 -4.66 2.23 1.39
C ASP A 76 -6.02 1.55 1.52
N GLY A 77 -5.99 0.26 1.85
CA GLY A 77 -7.15 -0.60 2.06
C GLY A 77 -7.59 -0.71 3.52
N ALA A 78 -7.01 0.06 4.43
CA ALA A 78 -7.26 -0.09 5.86
C ALA A 78 -8.74 -0.01 6.27
N GLN A 79 -9.54 0.77 5.55
CA GLN A 79 -10.99 0.87 5.79
C GLN A 79 -11.83 0.05 4.80
N SER A 80 -11.29 -0.36 3.66
CA SER A 80 -12.04 -1.17 2.69
C SER A 80 -12.00 -2.65 3.01
N THR A 81 -10.82 -3.19 3.36
CA THR A 81 -10.60 -4.63 3.55
C THR A 81 -11.54 -5.26 4.60
N PRO A 82 -11.82 -4.63 5.76
CA PRO A 82 -12.74 -5.23 6.74
C PRO A 82 -14.23 -5.20 6.32
N HIS A 83 -14.62 -4.40 5.32
CA HIS A 83 -16.03 -4.14 5.02
C HIS A 83 -16.47 -4.55 3.62
N MET A 84 -15.53 -4.93 2.75
CA MET A 84 -15.86 -5.29 1.38
C MET A 84 -14.84 -6.26 0.79
N LYS A 85 -15.29 -7.06 -0.15
CA LYS A 85 -14.41 -7.94 -0.91
C LYS A 85 -13.31 -7.12 -1.60
N THR A 86 -12.08 -7.52 -1.38
CA THR A 86 -10.89 -6.92 -1.99
C THR A 86 -10.32 -7.89 -3.02
N ASP A 87 -10.10 -7.41 -4.23
CA ASP A 87 -9.42 -8.14 -5.30
C ASP A 87 -8.37 -7.21 -5.92
N VAL A 88 -7.10 -7.42 -5.52
CA VAL A 88 -5.99 -6.57 -5.95
C VAL A 88 -5.64 -6.73 -7.43
N GLN A 89 -5.97 -7.89 -8.03
CA GLN A 89 -5.76 -8.11 -9.46
C GLN A 89 -6.81 -7.35 -10.28
N ASP A 90 -8.07 -7.37 -9.83
CA ASP A 90 -9.16 -6.62 -10.44
C ASP A 90 -8.99 -5.10 -10.30
N MET A 91 -8.39 -4.64 -9.18
CA MET A 91 -8.02 -3.24 -8.98
C MET A 91 -6.81 -2.81 -9.82
N ASP A 92 -5.95 -3.76 -10.20
CA ASP A 92 -4.66 -3.56 -10.87
C ASP A 92 -3.72 -2.58 -10.15
N CYS A 93 -3.89 -2.36 -8.84
CA CYS A 93 -3.01 -1.49 -8.07
C CYS A 93 -1.60 -2.10 -7.94
N ASP A 94 -0.60 -1.24 -7.84
CA ASP A 94 0.80 -1.67 -7.72
C ASP A 94 1.14 -2.05 -6.28
N PHE A 95 0.56 -1.34 -5.32
CA PHE A 95 0.63 -1.64 -3.89
C PHE A 95 -0.74 -1.51 -3.23
N PHE A 96 -1.00 -2.40 -2.27
CA PHE A 96 -2.19 -2.36 -1.43
C PHE A 96 -1.81 -2.69 0.01
N ALA A 97 -2.22 -1.86 0.97
CA ALA A 97 -1.87 -2.05 2.38
C ALA A 97 -3.12 -2.06 3.27
N PHE A 98 -3.12 -2.89 4.29
CA PHE A 98 -4.16 -2.88 5.31
C PHE A 98 -3.64 -3.35 6.67
N SER A 99 -4.42 -3.10 7.73
CA SER A 99 -4.08 -3.40 9.12
C SER A 99 -5.02 -4.47 9.69
N GLY A 100 -4.46 -5.49 10.32
CA GLY A 100 -5.22 -6.60 10.90
C GLY A 100 -6.18 -6.17 12.02
N HIS A 101 -5.80 -5.19 12.85
CA HIS A 101 -6.65 -4.73 13.96
C HIS A 101 -7.96 -4.06 13.52
N LYS A 102 -8.07 -3.64 12.27
CA LYS A 102 -9.31 -3.07 11.71
C LYS A 102 -10.23 -4.13 11.13
N MET A 103 -9.76 -5.37 11.00
CA MET A 103 -10.53 -6.49 10.48
C MET A 103 -10.58 -7.67 11.47
N CYS A 104 -10.84 -7.36 12.74
CA CYS A 104 -10.96 -8.33 13.84
C CYS A 104 -9.67 -9.11 14.19
N GLY A 105 -8.54 -8.77 13.58
CA GLY A 105 -7.25 -9.40 13.84
C GLY A 105 -6.43 -8.68 14.91
N SER A 106 -5.19 -9.17 15.10
CA SER A 106 -4.25 -8.60 16.08
C SER A 106 -3.79 -7.19 15.69
N ALA A 107 -3.54 -6.35 16.70
CA ALA A 107 -2.99 -5.00 16.54
C ALA A 107 -1.57 -4.97 15.98
N SER A 108 -0.84 -6.08 16.09
CA SER A 108 0.56 -6.22 15.67
C SER A 108 0.72 -6.71 14.22
N THR A 109 -0.38 -6.84 13.46
CA THR A 109 -0.37 -7.46 12.13
C THR A 109 -0.89 -6.51 11.08
N GLY A 110 -0.23 -6.49 9.94
CA GLY A 110 -0.67 -5.80 8.74
C GLY A 110 -0.11 -6.51 7.50
N VAL A 111 -0.64 -6.18 6.35
CA VAL A 111 -0.22 -6.76 5.07
C VAL A 111 0.07 -5.66 4.07
N LEU A 112 1.18 -5.81 3.36
CA LEU A 112 1.50 -5.05 2.16
C LEU A 112 1.52 -6.01 0.96
N TYR A 113 0.58 -5.85 0.05
CA TYR A 113 0.66 -6.42 -1.28
C TYR A 113 1.48 -5.51 -2.19
N GLY A 114 2.29 -6.09 -3.05
CA GLY A 114 2.98 -5.37 -4.12
C GLY A 114 3.14 -6.24 -5.36
N LYS A 115 3.07 -5.64 -6.54
CA LYS A 115 3.37 -6.34 -7.80
C LYS A 115 4.79 -6.89 -7.79
N LYS A 116 4.95 -8.18 -8.06
CA LYS A 116 6.23 -8.90 -7.97
C LYS A 116 7.37 -8.20 -8.73
N ALA A 117 7.07 -7.70 -9.93
CA ALA A 117 8.07 -7.03 -10.77
C ALA A 117 8.62 -5.75 -10.13
N ILE A 118 7.77 -4.99 -9.42
CA ILE A 118 8.18 -3.78 -8.69
C ILE A 118 8.98 -4.15 -7.45
N LEU A 119 8.46 -5.07 -6.64
CA LEU A 119 9.14 -5.54 -5.42
C LEU A 119 10.52 -6.12 -5.70
N ALA A 120 10.69 -6.84 -6.82
CA ALA A 120 11.98 -7.41 -7.19
C ALA A 120 13.07 -6.34 -7.40
N GLY A 121 12.69 -5.17 -7.94
CA GLY A 121 13.59 -4.05 -8.19
C GLY A 121 13.84 -3.13 -6.97
N MET A 122 13.10 -3.30 -5.88
CA MET A 122 13.23 -2.46 -4.69
C MET A 122 14.30 -2.99 -3.74
N GLU A 123 15.01 -2.09 -3.07
CA GLU A 123 15.86 -2.44 -1.93
C GLU A 123 15.01 -2.68 -0.68
N PRO A 124 15.40 -3.61 0.20
CA PRO A 124 14.68 -3.84 1.44
C PRO A 124 14.79 -2.65 2.39
N PHE A 125 13.69 -2.28 3.02
CA PHE A 125 13.61 -1.16 3.94
C PHE A 125 14.11 -1.51 5.35
N LEU A 126 13.79 -2.72 5.83
CA LEU A 126 14.24 -3.26 7.11
C LEU A 126 15.29 -4.34 6.85
N LEU A 127 16.30 -4.38 7.69
CA LEU A 127 17.40 -5.35 7.61
C LEU A 127 17.46 -6.17 8.90
N GLY A 128 17.65 -7.50 8.78
CA GLY A 128 17.69 -8.41 9.92
C GLY A 128 17.92 -9.85 9.50
N GLY A 129 17.64 -10.79 10.39
CA GLY A 129 17.67 -12.22 10.08
C GLY A 129 16.61 -12.62 9.06
N ASP A 130 16.71 -13.82 8.53
CA ASP A 130 15.79 -14.51 7.60
C ASP A 130 15.65 -13.88 6.20
N MET A 131 15.86 -12.57 6.05
CA MET A 131 15.77 -11.86 4.77
C MET A 131 17.06 -11.91 3.93
N ILE A 132 18.12 -12.52 4.45
CA ILE A 132 19.45 -12.58 3.88
C ILE A 132 19.66 -13.94 3.21
N GLU A 133 20.25 -13.96 2.01
CA GLU A 133 20.72 -15.18 1.37
C GLU A 133 22.17 -15.47 1.73
N TYR A 134 23.09 -14.53 1.43
CA TYR A 134 24.51 -14.62 1.74
C TYR A 134 25.06 -13.31 2.31
N VAL A 135 25.94 -13.42 3.31
CA VAL A 135 26.67 -12.30 3.89
C VAL A 135 28.18 -12.53 3.72
N LYS A 136 28.87 -11.53 3.21
CA LYS A 136 30.32 -11.42 3.17
C LYS A 136 30.74 -10.17 3.93
N GLU A 137 32.03 -10.00 4.17
CA GLU A 137 32.55 -8.85 4.93
C GLU A 137 32.12 -7.48 4.33
N GLN A 138 32.01 -7.37 3.00
CA GLN A 138 31.72 -6.12 2.31
C GLN A 138 30.49 -6.19 1.38
N SER A 139 29.72 -7.27 1.40
CA SER A 139 28.56 -7.43 0.54
C SER A 139 27.53 -8.39 1.11
N THR A 140 26.28 -8.15 0.78
CA THR A 140 25.16 -8.99 1.18
C THR A 140 24.26 -9.22 -0.03
N THR A 141 23.74 -10.44 -0.17
CA THR A 141 22.61 -10.74 -1.07
C THR A 141 21.37 -11.05 -0.25
N PHE A 142 20.22 -10.69 -0.81
CA PHE A 142 18.95 -10.84 -0.14
C PHE A 142 18.22 -12.08 -0.64
N ASN A 143 17.40 -12.63 0.21
CA ASN A 143 16.58 -13.79 -0.09
C ASN A 143 15.54 -13.45 -1.17
N GLU A 144 14.88 -14.47 -1.72
CA GLU A 144 13.80 -14.28 -2.68
C GLU A 144 12.56 -13.62 -2.05
N LEU A 145 11.66 -13.11 -2.90
CA LEU A 145 10.36 -12.60 -2.46
C LEU A 145 9.47 -13.74 -1.95
N PRO A 146 8.72 -13.56 -0.87
CA PRO A 146 8.54 -12.33 -0.08
C PRO A 146 9.61 -12.10 1.00
N PHE A 147 10.45 -13.09 1.31
CA PHE A 147 11.40 -13.08 2.43
C PHE A 147 12.37 -11.89 2.42
N LYS A 148 12.72 -11.37 1.25
CA LYS A 148 13.50 -10.14 1.09
C LYS A 148 12.99 -8.96 1.93
N PHE A 149 11.68 -8.88 2.21
CA PHE A 149 11.05 -7.81 2.98
C PHE A 149 10.56 -8.25 4.36
N GLU A 150 10.90 -9.47 4.78
CA GLU A 150 10.47 -10.09 6.03
C GLU A 150 11.65 -10.18 7.02
N ALA A 151 12.12 -9.03 7.51
CA ALA A 151 13.31 -8.95 8.36
C ALA A 151 13.02 -9.32 9.82
N GLY A 152 13.81 -10.26 10.37
CA GLY A 152 13.78 -10.67 11.78
C GLY A 152 12.77 -11.79 12.06
N SER A 153 12.58 -12.11 13.34
CA SER A 153 11.64 -13.16 13.76
C SER A 153 10.21 -12.82 13.37
N GLN A 154 9.56 -13.74 12.70
CA GLN A 154 8.22 -13.57 12.19
C GLN A 154 7.18 -13.48 13.32
N ASN A 155 6.18 -12.63 13.15
CA ASN A 155 5.04 -12.51 14.06
C ASN A 155 4.02 -13.63 13.80
N VAL A 156 4.37 -14.85 14.19
CA VAL A 156 3.54 -16.05 13.98
C VAL A 156 2.19 -15.93 14.66
N GLU A 157 2.14 -15.40 15.88
CA GLU A 157 0.90 -15.20 16.64
C GLU A 157 -0.04 -14.25 15.93
N GLY A 158 0.49 -13.15 15.41
CA GLY A 158 -0.28 -12.18 14.61
C GLY A 158 -0.81 -12.78 13.30
N ALA A 159 -0.02 -13.62 12.63
CA ALA A 159 -0.43 -14.30 11.40
C ALA A 159 -1.58 -15.28 11.66
N VAL A 160 -1.48 -16.10 12.74
CA VAL A 160 -2.56 -17.02 13.16
C VAL A 160 -3.83 -16.27 13.54
N ALA A 161 -3.71 -15.15 14.28
CA ALA A 161 -4.85 -14.32 14.63
C ALA A 161 -5.50 -13.68 13.39
N LEU A 162 -4.71 -13.23 12.41
CA LEU A 162 -5.22 -12.69 11.17
C LEU A 162 -5.95 -13.76 10.33
N HIS A 163 -5.43 -14.99 10.30
CA HIS A 163 -6.09 -16.13 9.64
C HIS A 163 -7.49 -16.36 10.22
N ALA A 164 -7.60 -16.48 11.55
CA ALA A 164 -8.90 -16.66 12.22
C ALA A 164 -9.87 -15.50 11.97
N ALA A 165 -9.35 -14.25 11.90
CA ALA A 165 -10.16 -13.08 11.58
C ALA A 165 -10.67 -13.11 10.13
N ILE A 166 -9.87 -13.57 9.18
CA ILE A 166 -10.28 -13.73 7.78
C ILE A 166 -11.39 -14.78 7.67
N ASP A 167 -11.26 -15.91 8.35
CA ASP A 167 -12.29 -16.94 8.34
C ASP A 167 -13.61 -16.42 8.91
N TYR A 168 -13.55 -15.75 10.07
CA TYR A 168 -14.73 -15.10 10.68
C TYR A 168 -15.43 -14.08 9.77
N LEU A 169 -14.69 -13.33 8.96
CA LEU A 169 -15.28 -12.33 8.05
C LEU A 169 -15.80 -12.93 6.74
N ARG A 170 -15.44 -14.18 6.43
CA ARG A 170 -15.92 -14.89 5.23
C ARG A 170 -17.23 -15.63 5.44
N ASP A 171 -17.56 -15.99 6.69
CA ASP A 171 -18.80 -16.65 7.11
C ASP A 171 -19.95 -15.63 7.25
#